data_18e0e2f6dd319149dd494348beb25462
#
_entry.id   18e0e2f6dd319149dd494348beb25462
#
_cell.length_a   1.000
_cell.length_b   1.000
_cell.length_c   1.000
_cell.angle_alpha   90.00
_cell.angle_beta   90.00
_cell.angle_gamma   90.00
#
_symmetry.space_group_name_H-M   'P 1'
#
loop_
_entity.id
_entity.type
_entity.pdbx_description
1 polymer ?
#
loop_
_entity_poly.entity_id
_entity_poly.type
_entity_poly.pdbx_seq_one_letter_code
_entity_poly.pdbx_strand_id
1 'polypeptide(L)'
;MGAFFSILLSICGLTPQKEEENIEYTIEDTNSDTSNETISSEDLKEELVLQEVAIEEMNEAIALVEENNTIYTVSGEKRALVIGINYNEDQMKGDDLKGCVNDMNNIKGVLHDRCCFFEEDITTLKNTDATRDNIEEELLNLVIFSHKNPGSEIWLSYSGHGSNVNSFREEDLKSEVICPSDYATRGVITDTWIQENFVQGLEKTTKVFVLMDCCNSGSNLNLPYRYKGGDIIENDTSYTVDDLENLCNIVKISGCEDDQTSADYYERKENEFQGALTNGFVHFHDDKDKSIIHFYNNILAYLTFRGFTQRPVLTFSNTNMLNSK
;
A
#
# COMPACT_ATOMS: atom_id res chain seq x y z
N MET A 1 15.01 -2.69 12.25
CA MET A 1 14.51 -3.96 11.71
C MET A 1 14.55 -5.12 12.71
N GLY A 2 15.63 -5.38 13.44
CA GLY A 2 15.70 -6.51 14.40
C GLY A 2 14.71 -6.44 15.57
N ALA A 3 14.41 -5.26 16.09
CA ALA A 3 13.55 -5.10 17.28
C ALA A 3 12.06 -5.31 16.98
N PHE A 4 11.56 -4.83 15.85
CA PHE A 4 10.16 -5.00 15.43
C PHE A 4 9.81 -6.46 15.17
N PHE A 5 10.67 -7.15 14.45
CA PHE A 5 10.52 -8.60 14.21
C PHE A 5 10.54 -9.38 15.53
N SER A 6 11.36 -8.96 16.50
CA SER A 6 11.44 -9.57 17.83
C SER A 6 10.16 -9.41 18.63
N ILE A 7 9.47 -8.27 18.53
CA ILE A 7 8.27 -7.95 19.30
C ILE A 7 7.03 -8.57 18.66
N LEU A 8 6.90 -8.50 17.33
CA LEU A 8 5.83 -9.20 16.60
C LEU A 8 5.92 -10.72 16.79
N LEU A 9 7.13 -11.29 16.74
CA LEU A 9 7.39 -12.70 17.03
C LEU A 9 7.11 -13.07 18.50
N SER A 10 7.32 -12.14 19.44
CA SER A 10 6.96 -12.34 20.85
C SER A 10 5.45 -12.39 21.07
N ILE A 11 4.69 -11.56 20.35
CA ILE A 11 3.21 -11.57 20.37
C ILE A 11 2.67 -12.84 19.68
N CYS A 12 3.35 -13.32 18.63
CA CYS A 12 2.99 -14.54 17.90
C CYS A 12 3.63 -15.83 18.46
N GLY A 13 4.42 -15.75 19.53
CA GLY A 13 5.06 -16.92 20.17
C GLY A 13 6.32 -17.45 19.46
N LEU A 14 6.93 -16.66 18.57
CA LEU A 14 8.13 -17.01 17.79
C LEU A 14 9.36 -16.28 18.32
N THR A 15 10.53 -16.95 18.38
CA THR A 15 11.79 -16.35 18.87
C THR A 15 12.76 -16.07 17.71
N PRO A 16 13.34 -14.84 17.62
CA PRO A 16 14.18 -14.43 16.49
C PRO A 16 15.60 -15.03 16.54
N GLN A 17 16.16 -15.32 15.37
CA GLN A 17 17.61 -15.48 15.20
C GLN A 17 18.23 -14.17 14.74
N LYS A 18 19.35 -13.77 15.39
CA LYS A 18 20.05 -12.52 15.11
C LYS A 18 20.95 -12.67 13.89
N GLU A 19 20.74 -11.83 12.89
CA GLU A 19 21.80 -11.44 11.94
C GLU A 19 21.68 -9.93 11.65
N GLU A 20 22.77 -9.20 11.88
CA GLU A 20 22.91 -7.78 11.57
C GLU A 20 23.57 -7.65 10.19
N GLU A 21 22.85 -7.16 9.18
CA GLU A 21 23.46 -6.75 7.92
C GLU A 21 23.11 -5.31 7.57
N ASN A 22 24.13 -4.55 7.18
CA ASN A 22 24.01 -3.20 6.64
C ASN A 22 23.50 -3.26 5.20
N ILE A 23 22.42 -2.58 4.89
CA ILE A 23 21.81 -2.52 3.57
C ILE A 23 22.06 -1.13 2.96
N GLU A 24 22.71 -1.12 1.81
CA GLU A 24 22.98 0.06 1.01
C GLU A 24 22.02 0.06 -0.19
N TYR A 25 21.23 1.11 -0.36
CA TYR A 25 20.31 1.27 -1.49
C TYR A 25 20.92 2.21 -2.53
N THR A 26 20.94 1.78 -3.79
CA THR A 26 21.28 2.64 -4.93
C THR A 26 20.08 2.74 -5.87
N ILE A 27 19.70 3.97 -6.20
CA ILE A 27 18.66 4.26 -7.21
C ILE A 27 19.36 4.31 -8.57
N GLU A 28 18.96 3.47 -9.52
CA GLU A 28 19.41 3.58 -10.90
C GLU A 28 18.58 4.63 -11.63
N ASP A 29 19.17 5.84 -11.78
CA ASP A 29 18.65 6.86 -12.65
C ASP A 29 19.06 6.57 -14.11
N THR A 30 18.10 6.51 -15.01
CA THR A 30 18.35 6.30 -16.45
C THR A 30 18.80 7.56 -17.18
N ASN A 31 19.20 8.64 -16.49
CA ASN A 31 19.83 9.82 -17.09
C ASN A 31 20.93 10.40 -16.23
N SER A 32 22.09 10.44 -16.85
CA SER A 32 23.40 10.97 -16.49
C SER A 32 23.48 12.17 -15.53
N ASP A 33 24.51 12.11 -14.69
CA ASP A 33 25.12 13.15 -13.86
C ASP A 33 24.37 13.55 -12.58
N THR A 34 24.62 12.81 -11.51
CA THR A 34 24.52 13.41 -10.17
C THR A 34 25.43 12.73 -9.15
N SER A 35 25.97 13.55 -8.28
CA SER A 35 26.84 13.27 -7.16
C SER A 35 26.22 12.26 -6.17
N ASN A 36 26.97 11.22 -5.82
CA ASN A 36 26.70 10.34 -4.69
C ASN A 36 26.68 11.17 -3.39
N GLU A 37 25.52 11.51 -2.88
CA GLU A 37 25.37 11.91 -1.48
C GLU A 37 25.23 10.64 -0.64
N THR A 38 26.28 10.32 0.06
CA THR A 38 26.32 9.26 1.08
C THR A 38 25.57 9.79 2.31
N ILE A 39 24.42 9.21 2.62
CA ILE A 39 23.73 9.42 3.91
C ILE A 39 24.74 9.06 5.01
N SER A 40 24.93 9.97 5.98
CA SER A 40 25.92 9.75 7.02
C SER A 40 25.45 8.62 7.96
N SER A 41 26.43 7.89 8.54
CA SER A 41 26.13 6.84 9.51
C SER A 41 25.45 7.38 10.80
N GLU A 42 25.46 8.70 11.01
CA GLU A 42 24.77 9.39 12.10
C GLU A 42 23.29 9.61 11.76
N ASP A 43 22.98 10.01 10.52
CA ASP A 43 21.59 10.20 10.06
C ASP A 43 20.82 8.87 10.05
N LEU A 44 21.49 7.77 9.63
CA LEU A 44 20.90 6.41 9.69
C LEU A 44 20.64 5.95 11.14
N LYS A 45 21.46 6.37 12.09
CA LYS A 45 21.24 6.03 13.50
C LYS A 45 20.13 6.86 14.13
N GLU A 46 19.99 8.12 13.78
CA GLU A 46 18.88 8.97 14.22
C GLU A 46 17.55 8.46 13.67
N GLU A 47 17.50 8.06 12.40
CA GLU A 47 16.33 7.47 11.77
C GLU A 47 15.94 6.13 12.40
N LEU A 48 16.91 5.26 12.70
CA LEU A 48 16.67 4.01 13.42
C LEU A 48 16.10 4.23 14.82
N VAL A 49 16.59 5.24 15.54
CA VAL A 49 16.09 5.57 16.88
C VAL A 49 14.66 6.10 16.82
N LEU A 50 14.31 6.94 15.84
CA LEU A 50 12.94 7.43 15.64
C LEU A 50 11.98 6.30 15.29
N GLN A 51 12.41 5.35 14.44
CA GLN A 51 11.62 4.16 14.12
C GLN A 51 11.44 3.26 15.35
N GLU A 52 12.46 3.07 16.16
CA GLU A 52 12.35 2.28 17.41
C GLU A 52 11.36 2.92 18.38
N VAL A 53 11.34 4.24 18.52
CA VAL A 53 10.40 4.96 19.39
C VAL A 53 8.97 4.83 18.88
N ALA A 54 8.73 5.02 17.59
CA ALA A 54 7.39 4.87 17.00
C ALA A 54 6.84 3.44 17.15
N ILE A 55 7.72 2.44 17.01
CA ILE A 55 7.40 1.03 17.21
C ILE A 55 7.05 0.76 18.69
N GLU A 56 7.79 1.35 19.63
CA GLU A 56 7.56 1.17 21.05
C GLU A 56 6.19 1.77 21.47
N GLU A 57 5.87 2.97 20.98
CA GLU A 57 4.57 3.61 21.18
C GLU A 57 3.41 2.81 20.58
N MET A 58 3.58 2.24 19.39
CA MET A 58 2.59 1.37 18.76
C MET A 58 2.37 0.09 19.58
N ASN A 59 3.43 -0.55 20.05
CA ASN A 59 3.32 -1.77 20.86
C ASN A 59 2.69 -1.49 22.22
N GLU A 60 2.98 -0.35 22.86
CA GLU A 60 2.29 0.07 24.07
C GLU A 60 0.79 0.28 23.81
N ALA A 61 0.43 0.90 22.69
CA ALA A 61 -0.97 1.10 22.30
C ALA A 61 -1.70 -0.23 22.05
N ILE A 62 -1.04 -1.19 21.38
CA ILE A 62 -1.58 -2.54 21.14
C ILE A 62 -1.73 -3.30 22.49
N ALA A 63 -0.71 -3.27 23.34
CA ALA A 63 -0.74 -3.93 24.64
C ALA A 63 -1.85 -3.37 25.55
N LEU A 64 -2.07 -2.05 25.53
CA LEU A 64 -3.17 -1.42 26.27
C LEU A 64 -4.56 -1.85 25.76
N VAL A 65 -4.70 -2.16 24.47
CA VAL A 65 -5.94 -2.70 23.88
C VAL A 65 -6.16 -4.14 24.33
N GLU A 66 -5.12 -4.96 24.36
CA GLU A 66 -5.19 -6.37 24.78
C GLU A 66 -5.46 -6.51 26.29
N GLU A 67 -4.86 -5.67 27.14
CA GLU A 67 -5.02 -5.72 28.60
C GLU A 67 -6.42 -5.31 29.07
N ASN A 68 -7.12 -4.47 28.33
CA ASN A 68 -8.46 -3.99 28.69
C ASN A 68 -9.59 -5.00 28.46
N ASN A 69 -9.32 -6.20 27.96
CA ASN A 69 -10.24 -7.35 27.84
C ASN A 69 -11.68 -6.96 27.46
N THR A 70 -11.80 -5.95 26.60
CA THR A 70 -13.10 -5.45 26.15
C THR A 70 -13.68 -6.50 25.21
N ILE A 71 -14.91 -6.93 25.47
CA ILE A 71 -15.66 -7.80 24.55
C ILE A 71 -15.79 -7.02 23.24
N TYR A 72 -14.91 -7.34 22.28
CA TYR A 72 -14.95 -6.73 20.94
C TYR A 72 -16.23 -7.19 20.27
N THR A 73 -17.21 -6.32 20.20
CA THR A 73 -18.28 -6.46 19.23
C THR A 73 -17.63 -6.31 17.86
N VAL A 74 -17.94 -7.22 16.92
CA VAL A 74 -17.58 -7.05 15.52
C VAL A 74 -18.16 -5.71 15.08
N SER A 75 -17.34 -4.67 15.16
CA SER A 75 -17.77 -3.32 14.82
C SER A 75 -17.67 -3.21 13.30
N GLY A 76 -18.69 -2.72 12.66
CA GLY A 76 -18.59 -2.32 11.26
C GLY A 76 -17.83 -1.00 11.08
N GLU A 77 -16.88 -0.70 11.99
CA GLU A 77 -16.04 0.49 11.97
C GLU A 77 -15.18 0.52 10.73
N LYS A 78 -15.03 1.69 10.14
CA LYS A 78 -14.32 1.90 8.89
C LYS A 78 -13.23 2.94 9.05
N ARG A 79 -12.13 2.77 8.33
CA ARG A 79 -11.06 3.77 8.25
C ARG A 79 -10.43 3.74 6.87
N ALA A 80 -10.14 4.91 6.30
CA ALA A 80 -9.52 5.03 5.00
C ALA A 80 -8.29 5.94 5.03
N LEU A 81 -7.25 5.55 4.29
CA LEU A 81 -6.12 6.40 3.93
C LEU A 81 -6.09 6.55 2.40
N VAL A 82 -6.21 7.78 1.92
CA VAL A 82 -6.27 8.10 0.48
C VAL A 82 -5.15 9.10 0.14
N ILE A 83 -4.20 8.66 -0.67
CA ILE A 83 -2.97 9.41 -0.98
C ILE A 83 -2.96 9.81 -2.44
N GLY A 84 -2.66 11.09 -2.74
CA GLY A 84 -2.52 11.59 -4.11
C GLY A 84 -1.40 12.60 -4.24
N ILE A 85 -0.37 12.28 -5.04
CA ILE A 85 0.85 13.09 -5.17
C ILE A 85 1.09 13.44 -6.63
N ASN A 86 1.03 14.74 -6.96
CA ASN A 86 1.29 15.25 -8.32
C ASN A 86 2.75 15.67 -8.53
N TYR A 87 3.58 15.74 -7.50
CA TYR A 87 5.02 16.14 -7.54
C TYR A 87 5.29 17.48 -8.24
N ASN A 88 4.32 18.41 -8.26
CA ASN A 88 4.38 19.67 -9.00
C ASN A 88 5.01 20.82 -8.23
N GLU A 89 5.77 20.56 -7.18
CA GLU A 89 6.49 21.57 -6.43
C GLU A 89 7.96 21.68 -6.86
N ASP A 90 8.57 22.85 -6.68
CA ASP A 90 9.86 23.29 -7.26
C ASP A 90 11.06 22.35 -7.05
N GLN A 91 10.94 21.34 -6.22
CA GLN A 91 12.04 20.42 -5.87
C GLN A 91 12.20 19.25 -6.86
N MET A 92 11.22 19.01 -7.74
CA MET A 92 11.18 17.83 -8.61
C MET A 92 10.84 18.19 -10.06
N LYS A 93 11.69 18.99 -10.70
CA LYS A 93 11.47 19.38 -12.10
C LYS A 93 11.58 18.18 -13.04
N GLY A 94 10.44 17.76 -13.60
CA GLY A 94 10.37 16.75 -14.66
C GLY A 94 9.54 15.51 -14.31
N ASP A 95 9.15 15.35 -13.05
CA ASP A 95 8.39 14.19 -12.58
C ASP A 95 6.90 14.53 -12.31
N ASP A 96 6.42 15.66 -12.84
CA ASP A 96 5.07 16.16 -12.61
C ASP A 96 4.00 15.20 -13.13
N LEU A 97 3.15 14.71 -12.25
CA LEU A 97 1.87 14.08 -12.55
C LEU A 97 0.73 15.11 -12.42
N LYS A 98 -0.42 14.81 -13.00
CA LYS A 98 -1.54 15.76 -13.05
C LYS A 98 -2.85 15.20 -12.51
N GLY A 99 -2.98 13.86 -12.51
CA GLY A 99 -4.21 13.17 -12.16
C GLY A 99 -4.29 12.71 -10.71
N CYS A 100 -3.17 12.50 -10.01
CA CYS A 100 -3.14 11.79 -8.74
C CYS A 100 -3.97 12.45 -7.63
N VAL A 101 -3.99 13.79 -7.58
CA VAL A 101 -4.84 14.53 -6.64
C VAL A 101 -6.32 14.42 -7.01
N ASN A 102 -6.65 14.37 -8.30
CA ASN A 102 -8.02 14.15 -8.76
C ASN A 102 -8.47 12.73 -8.42
N ASP A 103 -7.59 11.73 -8.62
CA ASP A 103 -7.84 10.35 -8.22
C ASP A 103 -8.15 10.25 -6.73
N MET A 104 -7.34 10.87 -5.87
CA MET A 104 -7.57 10.95 -4.43
C MET A 104 -8.97 11.51 -4.13
N ASN A 105 -9.37 12.62 -4.76
CA ASN A 105 -10.68 13.24 -4.55
C ASN A 105 -11.82 12.34 -5.05
N ASN A 106 -11.65 11.68 -6.19
CA ASN A 106 -12.64 10.79 -6.77
C ASN A 106 -12.86 9.56 -5.89
N ILE A 107 -11.78 8.95 -5.39
CA ILE A 107 -11.87 7.82 -4.45
C ILE A 107 -12.52 8.27 -3.14
N LYS A 108 -12.12 9.41 -2.56
CA LYS A 108 -12.77 9.96 -1.38
C LYS A 108 -14.28 10.13 -1.57
N GLY A 109 -14.71 10.66 -2.72
CA GLY A 109 -16.12 10.79 -3.08
C GLY A 109 -16.84 9.44 -3.12
N VAL A 110 -16.25 8.42 -3.77
CA VAL A 110 -16.83 7.06 -3.81
C VAL A 110 -16.93 6.44 -2.41
N LEU A 111 -15.90 6.59 -1.59
CA LEU A 111 -15.91 6.05 -0.22
C LEU A 111 -17.02 6.67 0.62
N HIS A 112 -17.19 7.99 0.55
CA HIS A 112 -18.23 8.71 1.27
C HIS A 112 -19.63 8.37 0.72
N ASP A 113 -19.85 8.55 -0.58
CA ASP A 113 -21.18 8.51 -1.17
C ASP A 113 -21.71 7.07 -1.37
N ARG A 114 -20.82 6.09 -1.49
CA ARG A 114 -21.18 4.73 -1.93
C ARG A 114 -20.73 3.62 -0.98
N CYS A 115 -19.63 3.83 -0.25
CA CYS A 115 -19.06 2.80 0.62
C CYS A 115 -19.35 3.04 2.10
N CYS A 116 -20.12 4.09 2.44
CA CYS A 116 -20.53 4.44 3.80
C CYS A 116 -19.35 4.71 4.75
N PHE A 117 -18.28 5.33 4.24
CA PHE A 117 -17.26 5.95 5.08
C PHE A 117 -17.73 7.36 5.45
N PHE A 118 -17.66 7.74 6.72
CA PHE A 118 -17.89 9.11 7.11
C PHE A 118 -16.65 9.98 6.79
N GLU A 119 -16.84 11.29 6.69
CA GLU A 119 -15.74 12.24 6.38
C GLU A 119 -14.60 12.14 7.39
N GLU A 120 -14.92 11.97 8.68
CA GLU A 120 -13.98 11.81 9.79
C GLU A 120 -13.21 10.48 9.75
N ASP A 121 -13.67 9.50 8.98
CA ASP A 121 -13.02 8.20 8.83
C ASP A 121 -12.06 8.16 7.64
N ILE A 122 -11.97 9.24 6.87
CA ILE A 122 -11.14 9.30 5.67
C ILE A 122 -9.99 10.27 5.88
N THR A 123 -8.80 9.74 6.14
CA THR A 123 -7.55 10.53 6.11
C THR A 123 -7.08 10.70 4.68
N THR A 124 -6.72 11.93 4.30
CA THR A 124 -6.15 12.24 2.98
C THR A 124 -4.77 12.84 3.11
N LEU A 125 -3.79 12.31 2.37
CA LEU A 125 -2.46 12.90 2.23
C LEU A 125 -2.27 13.39 0.79
N LYS A 126 -2.08 14.70 0.66
CA LYS A 126 -2.04 15.39 -0.64
C LYS A 126 -0.70 16.07 -0.86
N ASN A 127 -0.05 15.80 -2.00
CA ASN A 127 1.19 16.47 -2.40
C ASN A 127 2.18 16.52 -1.22
N THR A 128 2.58 17.72 -0.78
CA THR A 128 3.53 17.95 0.32
C THR A 128 3.16 17.34 1.65
N ASP A 129 1.89 17.05 1.89
CA ASP A 129 1.46 16.37 3.12
C ASP A 129 1.78 14.86 3.07
N ALA A 130 1.98 14.30 1.87
CA ALA A 130 2.30 12.90 1.66
C ALA A 130 3.82 12.66 1.73
N THR A 131 4.44 13.12 2.80
CA THR A 131 5.84 12.81 3.12
C THR A 131 6.00 11.35 3.51
N ARG A 132 7.25 10.84 3.49
CA ARG A 132 7.53 9.47 3.93
C ARG A 132 7.05 9.25 5.36
N ASP A 133 7.43 10.12 6.27
CA ASP A 133 7.09 10.01 7.69
C ASP A 133 5.55 10.00 7.89
N ASN A 134 4.82 10.89 7.21
CA ASN A 134 3.35 10.95 7.34
C ASN A 134 2.66 9.72 6.74
N ILE A 135 3.15 9.17 5.63
CA ILE A 135 2.60 7.94 5.04
C ILE A 135 2.84 6.75 5.97
N GLU A 136 4.06 6.60 6.49
CA GLU A 136 4.41 5.53 7.43
C GLU A 136 3.58 5.63 8.71
N GLU A 137 3.46 6.84 9.30
CA GLU A 137 2.62 7.09 10.47
C GLU A 137 1.16 6.70 10.24
N GLU A 138 0.55 7.13 9.13
CA GLU A 138 -0.85 6.81 8.85
C GLU A 138 -1.09 5.32 8.56
N LEU A 139 -0.13 4.63 7.95
CA LEU A 139 -0.21 3.17 7.80
C LEU A 139 -0.16 2.46 9.16
N LEU A 140 0.70 2.90 10.08
CA LEU A 140 0.74 2.38 11.45
C LEU A 140 -0.54 2.73 12.25
N ASN A 141 -1.11 3.92 12.04
CA ASN A 141 -2.41 4.31 12.63
C ASN A 141 -3.54 3.38 12.17
N LEU A 142 -3.54 2.90 10.91
CA LEU A 142 -4.48 1.89 10.42
C LEU A 142 -4.29 0.54 11.13
N VAL A 143 -3.04 0.14 11.41
CA VAL A 143 -2.74 -1.07 12.17
C VAL A 143 -3.29 -0.96 13.60
N ILE A 144 -2.99 0.14 14.30
CA ILE A 144 -3.53 0.41 15.66
C ILE A 144 -5.07 0.42 15.64
N PHE A 145 -5.67 1.04 14.62
CA PHE A 145 -7.12 1.06 14.46
C PHE A 145 -7.70 -0.35 14.31
N SER A 146 -7.06 -1.23 13.53
CA SER A 146 -7.51 -2.60 13.33
C SER A 146 -7.56 -3.40 14.62
N HIS A 147 -6.55 -3.25 15.50
CA HIS A 147 -6.51 -3.91 16.81
C HIS A 147 -7.54 -3.34 17.79
N LYS A 148 -7.81 -2.02 17.73
CA LYS A 148 -8.87 -1.40 18.53
C LYS A 148 -10.27 -1.80 18.08
N ASN A 149 -10.43 -2.18 16.81
CA ASN A 149 -11.71 -2.48 16.15
C ASN A 149 -11.62 -3.79 15.33
N PRO A 150 -11.51 -4.97 15.96
CA PRO A 150 -11.48 -6.24 15.24
C PRO A 150 -12.68 -6.40 14.32
N GLY A 151 -12.47 -6.92 13.12
CA GLY A 151 -13.50 -7.03 12.09
C GLY A 151 -13.80 -5.75 11.33
N SER A 152 -13.02 -4.68 11.56
CA SER A 152 -13.14 -3.40 10.85
C SER A 152 -12.88 -3.53 9.35
N GLU A 153 -13.30 -2.50 8.60
CA GLU A 153 -13.05 -2.36 7.17
C GLU A 153 -12.06 -1.21 6.94
N ILE A 154 -10.93 -1.51 6.30
CA ILE A 154 -9.88 -0.55 5.98
C ILE A 154 -9.79 -0.37 4.47
N TRP A 155 -9.66 0.89 4.05
CA TRP A 155 -9.36 1.27 2.68
C TRP A 155 -8.01 1.95 2.62
N LEU A 156 -7.16 1.51 1.69
CA LEU A 156 -5.91 2.19 1.33
C LEU A 156 -5.90 2.47 -0.17
N SER A 157 -5.69 3.72 -0.57
CA SER A 157 -5.39 4.03 -1.97
C SER A 157 -4.23 5.00 -2.09
N TYR A 158 -3.44 4.75 -3.13
CA TYR A 158 -2.28 5.54 -3.50
C TYR A 158 -2.31 5.82 -5.00
N SER A 159 -2.19 7.09 -5.37
CA SER A 159 -1.98 7.55 -6.74
C SER A 159 -0.75 8.45 -6.76
N GLY A 160 0.30 8.03 -7.46
CA GLY A 160 1.60 8.69 -7.48
C GLY A 160 2.64 7.91 -8.26
N HIS A 161 3.93 8.25 -8.09
CA HIS A 161 5.02 7.48 -8.66
C HIS A 161 5.25 6.17 -7.92
N GLY A 162 5.51 5.13 -8.68
CA GLY A 162 6.07 3.87 -8.24
C GLY A 162 7.31 3.53 -9.07
N SER A 163 8.25 2.83 -8.48
CA SER A 163 9.50 2.44 -9.12
C SER A 163 9.99 1.11 -8.56
N ASN A 164 11.12 0.63 -9.09
CA ASN A 164 11.86 -0.51 -8.56
C ASN A 164 13.22 -0.03 -8.06
N VAL A 165 13.65 -0.54 -6.92
CA VAL A 165 15.00 -0.36 -6.39
C VAL A 165 15.70 -1.70 -6.27
N ASN A 166 17.04 -1.70 -6.35
CA ASN A 166 17.79 -2.94 -6.16
C ASN A 166 17.65 -3.45 -4.73
N SER A 167 17.27 -4.71 -4.59
CA SER A 167 17.15 -5.40 -3.31
C SER A 167 18.07 -6.63 -3.29
N PHE A 168 18.71 -6.88 -2.15
CA PHE A 168 19.48 -8.11 -1.93
C PHE A 168 18.67 -9.20 -1.24
N ARG A 169 17.40 -8.92 -0.89
CA ARG A 169 16.53 -9.83 -0.15
C ARG A 169 15.53 -10.57 -1.03
N GLU A 170 15.30 -10.08 -2.25
CA GLU A 170 14.32 -10.66 -3.16
C GLU A 170 14.99 -11.51 -4.23
N GLU A 171 14.29 -12.54 -4.72
CA GLU A 171 14.82 -13.48 -5.71
C GLU A 171 15.21 -12.81 -7.03
N ASP A 172 14.48 -11.76 -7.43
CA ASP A 172 14.75 -10.97 -8.64
C ASP A 172 15.68 -9.77 -8.40
N LEU A 173 16.16 -9.60 -7.15
CA LEU A 173 17.04 -8.50 -6.71
C LEU A 173 16.39 -7.11 -6.85
N LYS A 174 15.05 -7.03 -6.86
CA LYS A 174 14.31 -5.76 -6.95
C LYS A 174 13.23 -5.71 -5.89
N SER A 175 13.08 -4.55 -5.25
CA SER A 175 11.95 -4.21 -4.41
C SER A 175 11.10 -3.17 -5.11
N GLU A 176 9.80 -3.35 -5.13
CA GLU A 176 8.86 -2.32 -5.57
C GLU A 176 8.72 -1.25 -4.51
N VAL A 177 8.57 -0.01 -4.96
CA VAL A 177 8.51 1.13 -4.04
C VAL A 177 7.40 2.09 -4.43
N ILE A 178 6.86 2.79 -3.44
CA ILE A 178 6.11 4.02 -3.63
C ILE A 178 7.00 5.22 -3.30
N CYS A 179 6.77 6.33 -4.00
CA CYS A 179 7.58 7.55 -3.88
C CYS A 179 6.80 8.62 -3.10
N PRO A 180 7.09 8.84 -1.81
CA PRO A 180 6.54 9.98 -1.06
C PRO A 180 6.90 11.32 -1.71
N SER A 181 6.24 12.41 -1.31
CA SER A 181 6.51 13.73 -1.88
C SER A 181 7.93 14.23 -1.66
N ASP A 182 8.60 13.72 -0.64
CA ASP A 182 9.96 14.05 -0.23
C ASP A 182 10.99 12.95 -0.54
N TYR A 183 10.67 12.01 -1.44
CA TYR A 183 11.49 10.83 -1.74
C TYR A 183 12.95 11.18 -2.12
N ALA A 184 13.17 12.34 -2.74
CA ALA A 184 14.51 12.78 -3.14
C ALA A 184 15.45 13.05 -1.94
N THR A 185 14.89 13.34 -0.76
CA THR A 185 15.65 13.67 0.46
C THR A 185 15.48 12.66 1.58
N ARG A 186 14.30 12.01 1.66
CA ARG A 186 13.93 11.05 2.72
C ARG A 186 13.85 9.61 2.22
N GLY A 187 14.07 9.38 0.92
CA GLY A 187 13.98 8.06 0.31
C GLY A 187 12.55 7.59 0.07
N VAL A 188 12.45 6.38 -0.44
CA VAL A 188 11.21 5.72 -0.87
C VAL A 188 10.69 4.77 0.21
N ILE A 189 9.42 4.35 0.12
CA ILE A 189 8.84 3.30 0.96
C ILE A 189 8.81 2.00 0.15
N THR A 190 9.50 0.96 0.63
CA THR A 190 9.58 -0.33 -0.04
C THR A 190 8.37 -1.21 0.24
N ASP A 191 8.04 -2.11 -0.68
CA ASP A 191 7.05 -3.17 -0.49
C ASP A 191 7.36 -4.05 0.73
N THR A 192 8.64 -4.35 0.97
CA THR A 192 9.10 -5.06 2.17
C THR A 192 8.72 -4.30 3.44
N TRP A 193 8.94 -2.97 3.48
CA TRP A 193 8.53 -2.16 4.63
C TRP A 193 7.00 -2.21 4.83
N ILE A 194 6.23 -2.06 3.74
CA ILE A 194 4.77 -2.12 3.80
C ILE A 194 4.31 -3.50 4.27
N GLN A 195 4.91 -4.57 3.75
CA GLN A 195 4.59 -5.94 4.16
C GLN A 195 4.84 -6.16 5.66
N GLU A 196 6.03 -5.80 6.14
CA GLU A 196 6.44 -6.04 7.53
C GLU A 196 5.68 -5.17 8.54
N ASN A 197 5.38 -3.91 8.20
CA ASN A 197 4.84 -2.94 9.16
C ASN A 197 3.33 -2.71 9.02
N PHE A 198 2.76 -2.93 7.85
CA PHE A 198 1.33 -2.77 7.61
C PHE A 198 0.64 -4.12 7.45
N VAL A 199 0.98 -4.91 6.42
CA VAL A 199 0.27 -6.14 6.07
C VAL A 199 0.28 -7.16 7.22
N GLN A 200 1.47 -7.44 7.78
CA GLN A 200 1.64 -8.40 8.88
C GLN A 200 1.22 -7.83 10.24
N GLY A 201 1.13 -6.51 10.36
CA GLY A 201 0.70 -5.83 11.58
C GLY A 201 -0.81 -5.79 11.79
N LEU A 202 -1.60 -6.01 10.75
CA LEU A 202 -3.07 -5.88 10.83
C LEU A 202 -3.71 -7.00 11.65
N GLU A 203 -4.76 -6.66 12.40
CA GLU A 203 -5.59 -7.63 13.13
C GLU A 203 -6.27 -8.60 12.14
N LYS A 204 -6.21 -9.89 12.39
CA LYS A 204 -6.54 -10.97 11.44
C LYS A 204 -7.99 -11.01 10.95
N THR A 205 -8.94 -10.42 11.69
CA THR A 205 -10.36 -10.38 11.27
C THR A 205 -10.68 -9.15 10.43
N THR A 206 -9.74 -8.22 10.30
CA THR A 206 -9.86 -6.99 9.51
C THR A 206 -10.02 -7.32 8.02
N LYS A 207 -10.80 -6.51 7.32
CA LYS A 207 -10.97 -6.56 5.86
C LYS A 207 -10.34 -5.33 5.25
N VAL A 208 -9.43 -5.52 4.31
CA VAL A 208 -8.69 -4.43 3.68
C VAL A 208 -8.88 -4.45 2.17
N PHE A 209 -9.22 -3.31 1.60
CA PHE A 209 -9.17 -3.10 0.16
C PHE A 209 -8.08 -2.08 -0.17
N VAL A 210 -7.22 -2.44 -1.13
CA VAL A 210 -6.10 -1.60 -1.57
C VAL A 210 -6.22 -1.30 -3.05
N LEU A 211 -6.11 -0.02 -3.41
CA LEU A 211 -6.09 0.47 -4.79
C LEU A 211 -4.79 1.24 -5.03
N MET A 212 -3.90 0.71 -5.89
CA MET A 212 -2.59 1.30 -6.18
C MET A 212 -2.53 1.74 -7.65
N ASP A 213 -2.75 3.03 -7.93
CA ASP A 213 -2.62 3.58 -9.29
C ASP A 213 -1.24 4.22 -9.46
N CYS A 214 -0.22 3.37 -9.57
CA CYS A 214 1.17 3.74 -9.80
C CYS A 214 1.89 2.72 -10.69
N CYS A 215 3.06 3.12 -11.23
CA CYS A 215 3.91 2.22 -12.01
C CYS A 215 4.52 1.14 -11.12
N ASN A 216 4.93 0.01 -11.71
CA ASN A 216 5.61 -1.09 -11.02
C ASN A 216 4.90 -1.47 -9.71
N SER A 217 3.59 -1.71 -9.76
CA SER A 217 2.77 -1.93 -8.57
C SER A 217 2.18 -3.35 -8.51
N GLY A 218 2.61 -4.24 -9.37
CA GLY A 218 2.06 -5.59 -9.49
C GLY A 218 2.23 -6.41 -8.22
N SER A 219 3.42 -6.44 -7.64
CA SER A 219 3.74 -7.17 -6.42
C SER A 219 3.76 -6.31 -5.15
N ASN A 220 3.64 -4.97 -5.22
CA ASN A 220 3.52 -4.11 -4.02
C ASN A 220 2.60 -4.73 -2.96
N LEU A 221 3.00 -4.79 -1.71
CA LEU A 221 2.44 -5.51 -0.57
C LEU A 221 2.79 -7.00 -0.52
N ASN A 222 3.43 -7.58 -1.52
CA ASN A 222 3.87 -8.97 -1.55
C ASN A 222 2.80 -9.97 -1.06
N LEU A 223 1.54 -9.84 -1.56
CA LEU A 223 0.45 -10.73 -1.15
C LEU A 223 0.60 -12.11 -1.76
N PRO A 224 0.23 -13.20 -1.03
CA PRO A 224 0.56 -14.56 -1.40
C PRO A 224 -0.13 -15.08 -2.67
N TYR A 225 -1.27 -14.52 -3.07
CA TYR A 225 -2.04 -15.01 -4.20
C TYR A 225 -2.32 -13.93 -5.25
N ARG A 226 -2.35 -14.35 -6.52
CA ARG A 226 -2.69 -13.52 -7.68
C ARG A 226 -3.73 -14.20 -8.56
N TYR A 227 -4.67 -13.41 -9.10
CA TYR A 227 -5.58 -13.85 -10.16
C TYR A 227 -4.98 -13.53 -11.52
N LYS A 228 -4.80 -14.55 -12.38
CA LYS A 228 -4.24 -14.39 -13.72
C LYS A 228 -4.91 -15.35 -14.72
N GLY A 229 -5.51 -14.79 -15.77
CA GLY A 229 -6.05 -15.58 -16.89
C GLY A 229 -7.19 -16.55 -16.56
N GLY A 230 -7.91 -16.33 -15.46
CA GLY A 230 -8.96 -17.21 -14.98
C GLY A 230 -8.56 -18.09 -13.81
N ASP A 231 -7.27 -18.21 -13.53
CA ASP A 231 -6.71 -19.06 -12.50
C ASP A 231 -6.19 -18.24 -11.30
N ILE A 232 -6.13 -18.89 -10.15
CA ILE A 232 -5.43 -18.40 -8.97
C ILE A 232 -4.05 -19.04 -8.96
N ILE A 233 -3.02 -18.22 -8.88
CA ILE A 233 -1.63 -18.65 -8.79
C ILE A 233 -0.99 -18.14 -7.51
N GLU A 234 0.02 -18.83 -7.01
CA GLU A 234 0.90 -18.29 -5.98
C GLU A 234 1.67 -17.09 -6.55
N ASN A 235 1.75 -16.02 -5.78
CA ASN A 235 2.39 -14.77 -6.16
C ASN A 235 3.67 -14.55 -5.34
N ASP A 236 3.58 -14.76 -4.02
CA ASP A 236 4.73 -14.72 -3.12
C ASP A 236 4.80 -16.02 -2.33
N THR A 237 5.91 -16.72 -2.45
CA THR A 237 6.18 -18.02 -1.80
C THR A 237 6.94 -17.88 -0.48
N SER A 238 7.23 -16.66 -0.03
CA SER A 238 7.94 -16.39 1.23
C SER A 238 7.10 -16.67 2.47
N TYR A 239 5.76 -16.73 2.33
CA TYR A 239 4.84 -16.97 3.42
C TYR A 239 4.90 -18.40 3.96
N THR A 240 5.08 -18.53 5.26
CA THR A 240 4.88 -19.80 5.97
C THR A 240 3.40 -20.12 6.14
N VAL A 241 3.07 -21.34 6.54
CA VAL A 241 1.68 -21.73 6.86
C VAL A 241 1.13 -20.86 8.00
N ASP A 242 1.94 -20.59 9.01
CA ASP A 242 1.55 -19.78 10.17
C ASP A 242 1.31 -18.31 9.76
N ASP A 243 2.11 -17.76 8.85
CA ASP A 243 1.87 -16.42 8.29
C ASP A 243 0.52 -16.36 7.59
N LEU A 244 0.22 -17.33 6.72
CA LEU A 244 -1.04 -17.38 5.97
C LEU A 244 -2.26 -17.51 6.88
N GLU A 245 -2.15 -18.22 8.01
CA GLU A 245 -3.23 -18.37 8.99
C GLU A 245 -3.49 -17.09 9.79
N ASN A 246 -2.50 -16.21 9.90
CA ASN A 246 -2.57 -14.97 10.66
C ASN A 246 -2.83 -13.73 9.80
N LEU A 247 -2.69 -13.81 8.48
CA LEU A 247 -3.02 -12.68 7.60
C LEU A 247 -4.51 -12.34 7.66
N CYS A 248 -4.79 -11.04 7.76
CA CYS A 248 -6.14 -10.52 7.59
C CYS A 248 -6.61 -10.63 6.12
N ASN A 249 -7.86 -10.31 5.86
CA ASN A 249 -8.45 -10.40 4.53
C ASN A 249 -8.11 -9.17 3.68
N ILE A 250 -7.08 -9.24 2.85
CA ILE A 250 -6.63 -8.16 1.96
C ILE A 250 -6.93 -8.49 0.50
N VAL A 251 -7.55 -7.55 -0.20
CA VAL A 251 -7.67 -7.53 -1.67
C VAL A 251 -6.97 -6.28 -2.19
N LYS A 252 -6.07 -6.45 -3.16
CA LYS A 252 -5.40 -5.33 -3.83
C LYS A 252 -5.65 -5.38 -5.33
N ILE A 253 -6.00 -4.23 -5.91
CA ILE A 253 -5.95 -3.98 -7.36
C ILE A 253 -4.89 -2.92 -7.60
N SER A 254 -3.90 -3.24 -8.44
CA SER A 254 -2.85 -2.32 -8.86
C SER A 254 -2.94 -1.97 -10.34
N GLY A 255 -2.37 -0.81 -10.73
CA GLY A 255 -2.55 -0.20 -12.04
C GLY A 255 -1.94 -0.97 -13.18
N CYS A 256 -0.82 -1.65 -12.96
CA CYS A 256 -0.09 -2.34 -14.03
C CYS A 256 0.75 -3.49 -13.48
N GLU A 257 1.23 -4.33 -14.39
CA GLU A 257 2.27 -5.34 -14.11
C GLU A 257 3.62 -4.65 -13.83
N ASP A 258 4.57 -5.37 -13.25
CA ASP A 258 5.85 -4.84 -12.74
C ASP A 258 6.75 -4.22 -13.82
N ASP A 259 6.53 -4.57 -15.08
CA ASP A 259 7.25 -4.05 -16.24
C ASP A 259 6.48 -2.96 -17.03
N GLN A 260 5.36 -2.47 -16.49
CA GLN A 260 4.48 -1.51 -17.16
C GLN A 260 4.38 -0.18 -16.40
N THR A 261 3.94 0.85 -17.11
CA THR A 261 3.67 2.19 -16.57
C THR A 261 2.16 2.41 -16.44
N SER A 262 1.70 2.88 -15.28
CA SER A 262 0.33 3.34 -15.11
C SER A 262 0.13 4.67 -15.85
N ALA A 263 -1.01 4.81 -16.53
CA ALA A 263 -1.27 5.96 -17.37
C ALA A 263 -1.96 7.10 -16.61
N ASP A 264 -1.33 8.27 -16.59
CA ASP A 264 -1.93 9.56 -16.25
C ASP A 264 -2.45 10.21 -17.54
N TYR A 265 -3.77 10.30 -17.71
CA TYR A 265 -4.38 10.74 -18.95
C TYR A 265 -5.46 11.79 -18.76
N TYR A 266 -5.75 12.56 -19.80
CA TYR A 266 -6.79 13.58 -19.79
C TYR A 266 -8.17 13.01 -20.14
N GLU A 267 -9.08 12.98 -19.15
CA GLU A 267 -10.47 12.56 -19.35
C GLU A 267 -11.31 13.74 -19.88
N ARG A 268 -11.74 13.63 -21.13
CA ARG A 268 -12.44 14.72 -21.82
C ARG A 268 -13.82 15.04 -21.27
N LYS A 269 -14.52 14.05 -20.71
CA LYS A 269 -15.87 14.23 -20.17
C LYS A 269 -15.84 15.04 -18.88
N GLU A 270 -14.84 14.80 -18.05
CA GLU A 270 -14.67 15.43 -16.75
C GLU A 270 -13.75 16.65 -16.82
N ASN A 271 -13.09 16.84 -17.97
CA ASN A 271 -12.18 17.95 -18.26
C ASN A 271 -11.00 18.01 -17.26
N GLU A 272 -10.47 16.84 -16.85
CA GLU A 272 -9.38 16.73 -15.91
C GLU A 272 -8.45 15.55 -16.22
N PHE A 273 -7.25 15.55 -15.62
CA PHE A 273 -6.34 14.42 -15.65
C PHE A 273 -6.71 13.41 -14.57
N GLN A 274 -6.58 12.12 -14.89
CA GLN A 274 -6.87 11.00 -13.99
C GLN A 274 -5.94 9.82 -14.27
N GLY A 275 -5.73 8.98 -13.28
CA GLY A 275 -5.14 7.66 -13.46
C GLY A 275 -6.13 6.70 -14.12
N ALA A 276 -5.65 5.87 -15.02
CA ALA A 276 -6.53 5.01 -15.80
C ALA A 276 -7.18 3.91 -14.94
N LEU A 277 -6.47 3.34 -13.95
CA LEU A 277 -7.04 2.38 -13.02
C LEU A 277 -8.14 3.03 -12.17
N THR A 278 -7.86 4.18 -11.58
CA THR A 278 -8.81 4.91 -10.73
C THR A 278 -10.07 5.29 -11.50
N ASN A 279 -9.94 5.75 -12.74
CA ASN A 279 -11.10 6.02 -13.58
C ASN A 279 -11.95 4.76 -13.85
N GLY A 280 -11.29 3.62 -14.16
CA GLY A 280 -11.98 2.34 -14.32
C GLY A 280 -12.68 1.90 -13.03
N PHE A 281 -12.03 2.08 -11.87
CA PHE A 281 -12.62 1.79 -10.57
C PHE A 281 -13.87 2.64 -10.32
N VAL A 282 -13.77 3.95 -10.47
CA VAL A 282 -14.88 4.90 -10.28
C VAL A 282 -16.04 4.60 -11.24
N HIS A 283 -15.76 4.13 -12.45
CA HIS A 283 -16.80 3.77 -13.43
C HIS A 283 -17.65 2.56 -13.00
N PHE A 284 -17.06 1.58 -12.29
CA PHE A 284 -17.73 0.33 -11.93
C PHE A 284 -18.05 0.16 -10.44
N HIS A 285 -17.74 1.15 -9.61
CA HIS A 285 -17.92 1.05 -8.15
C HIS A 285 -19.34 0.69 -7.68
N ASP A 286 -20.36 0.93 -8.52
CA ASP A 286 -21.76 0.59 -8.22
C ASP A 286 -22.10 -0.90 -8.46
N ASP A 287 -21.18 -1.70 -9.00
CA ASP A 287 -21.41 -3.12 -9.31
C ASP A 287 -21.29 -4.03 -8.07
N LYS A 288 -21.90 -3.60 -6.96
CA LYS A 288 -21.74 -4.15 -5.59
C LYS A 288 -22.24 -5.60 -5.42
N ASP A 289 -23.11 -6.08 -6.31
CA ASP A 289 -23.69 -7.41 -6.21
C ASP A 289 -22.83 -8.50 -6.88
N LYS A 290 -21.66 -8.13 -7.38
CA LYS A 290 -20.76 -9.00 -8.13
C LYS A 290 -19.53 -9.35 -7.31
N SER A 291 -18.93 -10.51 -7.62
CA SER A 291 -17.67 -10.90 -7.02
C SER A 291 -16.52 -9.95 -7.41
N ILE A 292 -15.47 -9.89 -6.60
CA ILE A 292 -14.28 -9.10 -6.88
C ILE A 292 -13.64 -9.45 -8.23
N ILE A 293 -13.69 -10.71 -8.65
CA ILE A 293 -13.22 -11.16 -9.97
C ILE A 293 -14.05 -10.51 -11.09
N HIS A 294 -15.38 -10.46 -10.94
CA HIS A 294 -16.24 -9.81 -11.94
C HIS A 294 -15.92 -8.32 -12.05
N PHE A 295 -15.80 -7.65 -10.91
CA PHE A 295 -15.43 -6.24 -10.84
C PHE A 295 -14.07 -5.97 -11.51
N TYR A 296 -13.04 -6.76 -11.18
CA TYR A 296 -11.73 -6.68 -11.79
C TYR A 296 -11.77 -6.88 -13.31
N ASN A 297 -12.51 -7.89 -13.79
CA ASN A 297 -12.65 -8.15 -15.21
C ASN A 297 -13.36 -7.01 -15.95
N ASN A 298 -14.31 -6.32 -15.33
CA ASN A 298 -14.94 -5.13 -15.89
C ASN A 298 -13.92 -3.97 -16.04
N ILE A 299 -13.09 -3.74 -15.03
CA ILE A 299 -12.00 -2.74 -15.10
C ILE A 299 -11.04 -3.11 -16.23
N LEU A 300 -10.58 -4.36 -16.30
CA LEU A 300 -9.68 -4.83 -17.36
C LEU A 300 -10.27 -4.63 -18.78
N ALA A 301 -11.55 -5.01 -18.95
CA ALA A 301 -12.25 -4.82 -20.20
C ALA A 301 -12.39 -3.34 -20.58
N TYR A 302 -12.71 -2.49 -19.59
CA TYR A 302 -12.82 -1.05 -19.79
C TYR A 302 -11.50 -0.42 -20.21
N LEU A 303 -10.39 -0.72 -19.53
CA LEU A 303 -9.07 -0.22 -19.89
C LEU A 303 -8.67 -0.65 -21.31
N THR A 304 -8.92 -1.92 -21.65
CA THR A 304 -8.69 -2.44 -22.99
C THR A 304 -9.52 -1.71 -24.04
N PHE A 305 -10.82 -1.51 -23.78
CA PHE A 305 -11.73 -0.78 -24.69
C PHE A 305 -11.30 0.67 -24.87
N ARG A 306 -10.78 1.32 -23.82
CA ARG A 306 -10.24 2.68 -23.85
C ARG A 306 -8.88 2.78 -24.56
N GLY A 307 -8.27 1.66 -24.93
CA GLY A 307 -6.98 1.59 -25.63
C GLY A 307 -5.75 1.70 -24.73
N PHE A 308 -5.91 1.54 -23.42
CA PHE A 308 -4.78 1.46 -22.50
C PHE A 308 -4.06 0.12 -22.65
N THR A 309 -2.74 0.16 -22.61
CA THR A 309 -1.89 -1.04 -22.68
C THR A 309 -1.61 -1.63 -21.30
N GLN A 310 -1.77 -0.81 -20.24
CA GLN A 310 -1.61 -1.28 -18.87
C GLN A 310 -2.61 -2.39 -18.52
N ARG A 311 -2.15 -3.35 -17.74
CA ARG A 311 -2.95 -4.46 -17.25
C ARG A 311 -2.99 -4.42 -15.73
N PRO A 312 -4.13 -4.11 -15.12
CA PRO A 312 -4.27 -4.15 -13.68
C PRO A 312 -3.96 -5.55 -13.15
N VAL A 313 -3.49 -5.61 -11.91
CA VAL A 313 -3.18 -6.86 -11.21
C VAL A 313 -4.09 -6.99 -10.02
N LEU A 314 -4.71 -8.15 -9.84
CA LEU A 314 -5.51 -8.51 -8.68
C LEU A 314 -4.72 -9.50 -7.82
N THR A 315 -4.35 -9.08 -6.60
CA THR A 315 -3.71 -9.93 -5.60
C THR A 315 -4.52 -9.94 -4.30
N PHE A 316 -4.34 -11.00 -3.50
CA PHE A 316 -5.12 -11.17 -2.27
C PHE A 316 -4.40 -12.08 -1.27
N SER A 317 -4.73 -11.91 0.00
CA SER A 317 -4.15 -12.68 1.10
C SER A 317 -4.79 -14.05 1.29
N ASN A 318 -6.06 -14.24 0.89
CA ASN A 318 -6.82 -15.47 1.14
C ASN A 318 -7.75 -15.79 -0.02
N THR A 319 -7.69 -17.03 -0.54
CA THR A 319 -8.49 -17.50 -1.68
C THR A 319 -10.01 -17.50 -1.42
N ASN A 320 -10.44 -17.58 -0.16
CA ASN A 320 -11.86 -17.56 0.20
C ASN A 320 -12.53 -16.21 -0.12
N MET A 321 -11.76 -15.13 -0.20
CA MET A 321 -12.28 -13.79 -0.48
C MET A 321 -12.87 -13.65 -1.88
N LEU A 322 -12.45 -14.46 -2.83
CA LEU A 322 -12.91 -14.37 -4.22
C LEU A 322 -14.38 -14.78 -4.39
N ASN A 323 -14.92 -15.54 -3.44
CA ASN A 323 -16.30 -16.01 -3.41
C ASN A 323 -17.20 -15.14 -2.50
N SER A 324 -16.64 -14.19 -1.76
CA SER A 324 -17.42 -13.24 -0.95
C SER A 324 -18.04 -12.18 -1.86
N LYS A 325 -19.33 -11.92 -1.61
CA LYS A 325 -20.07 -10.82 -2.27
C LYS A 325 -19.83 -9.52 -1.54
#